data_fd35fb2ac033c1968909eee5012b6653
#
_entry.id   fd35fb2ac033c1968909eee5012b6653
#
_cell.length_a   1.000
_cell.length_b   1.000
_cell.length_c   1.000
_cell.angle_alpha   90.00
_cell.angle_beta   90.00
_cell.angle_gamma   90.00
#
_symmetry.space_group_name_H-M   'P 1'
#
loop_
_entity.id
_entity.type
_entity.pdbx_description
1 polymer ?
#
loop_
_entity_poly.entity_id
_entity_poly.type
_entity_poly.pdbx_seq_one_letter_code
_entity_poly.pdbx_strand_id
1 'polypeptide(L)'
;MIISLDTIRNDLINWADSLWLDGIGAFRNGNSPQPSLKSSLFMTYILYSMDALGVVACDRNRWRSWIQSQQDERDGSYVFPAVTWSRHPQRGHALWNAVRALNMLGGQILRFPVYQRSAMTTTGLKAWFKSWETSKQSHHEVLSLVPSLVSHPDENLVD
;
A
#
# COMPACT_ATOMS: atom_id res chain seq x y z
N MET A 1 4.97 14.33 33.95
CA MET A 1 3.64 14.30 33.29
C MET A 1 3.53 12.94 32.61
N ILE A 2 2.57 12.11 33.03
CA ILE A 2 2.33 10.80 32.40
C ILE A 2 1.19 11.01 31.40
N ILE A 3 1.45 10.81 30.11
CA ILE A 3 0.43 10.85 29.07
C ILE A 3 -0.16 9.45 28.95
N SER A 4 -1.49 9.31 29.01
CA SER A 4 -2.14 8.02 28.85
C SER A 4 -2.14 7.58 27.38
N LEU A 5 -2.16 6.26 27.13
CA LEU A 5 -2.29 5.72 25.77
C LEU A 5 -3.61 6.14 25.11
N ASP A 6 -4.68 6.26 25.89
CA ASP A 6 -5.98 6.73 25.39
C ASP A 6 -5.91 8.18 24.90
N THR A 7 -5.16 9.05 25.59
CA THR A 7 -4.95 10.43 25.14
C THR A 7 -4.22 10.44 23.80
N ILE A 8 -3.14 9.67 23.67
CA ILE A 8 -2.37 9.57 22.41
C ILE A 8 -3.26 9.04 21.27
N ARG A 9 -4.06 8.00 21.55
CA ARG A 9 -4.98 7.42 20.59
C ARG A 9 -6.02 8.42 20.11
N ASN A 10 -6.65 9.17 21.00
CA ASN A 10 -7.66 10.17 20.67
C ASN A 10 -7.07 11.34 19.87
N ASP A 11 -5.89 11.82 20.25
CA ASP A 11 -5.18 12.88 19.50
C ASP A 11 -4.85 12.41 18.08
N LEU A 12 -4.43 11.15 17.94
CA LEU A 12 -4.13 10.54 16.64
C LEU A 12 -5.38 10.42 15.76
N ILE A 13 -6.53 10.02 16.33
CA ILE A 13 -7.81 9.94 15.61
C ILE A 13 -8.22 11.33 15.14
N ASN A 14 -8.19 12.34 16.00
CA ASN A 14 -8.52 13.71 15.64
C ASN A 14 -7.58 14.26 14.55
N TRP A 15 -6.30 13.95 14.64
CA TRP A 15 -5.33 14.32 13.61
C TRP A 15 -5.62 13.63 12.28
N ALA A 16 -5.93 12.33 12.28
CA ALA A 16 -6.30 11.59 11.09
C ALA A 16 -7.55 12.16 10.43
N ASP A 17 -8.60 12.42 11.22
CA ASP A 17 -9.85 13.02 10.73
C ASP A 17 -9.60 14.41 10.09
N SER A 18 -8.66 15.19 10.63
CA SER A 18 -8.28 16.49 10.05
C SER A 18 -7.59 16.39 8.68
N LEU A 19 -7.02 15.23 8.35
CA LEU A 19 -6.34 14.97 7.08
C LEU A 19 -7.23 14.25 6.06
N TRP A 20 -8.39 13.76 6.48
CA TRP A 20 -9.32 13.05 5.62
C TRP A 20 -10.01 13.97 4.61
N LEU A 21 -10.07 13.54 3.36
CA LEU A 21 -10.74 14.20 2.25
C LEU A 21 -12.01 13.42 1.90
N ASP A 22 -13.10 13.69 2.62
CA ASP A 22 -14.35 12.91 2.56
C ASP A 22 -14.91 12.80 1.14
N GLY A 23 -14.93 13.87 0.36
CA GLY A 23 -15.39 13.85 -1.03
C GLY A 23 -14.56 12.97 -1.97
N ILE A 24 -13.34 12.59 -1.57
CA ILE A 24 -12.38 11.82 -2.37
C ILE A 24 -12.22 10.39 -1.82
N GLY A 25 -12.27 10.22 -0.52
CA GLY A 25 -12.00 8.96 0.15
C GLY A 25 -10.50 8.69 0.35
N ALA A 26 -9.72 9.73 0.63
CA ALA A 26 -8.27 9.64 0.78
C ALA A 26 -7.74 10.62 1.82
N PHE A 27 -6.51 10.38 2.26
CA PHE A 27 -5.78 11.32 3.13
C PHE A 27 -4.88 12.25 2.33
N ARG A 28 -4.84 13.50 2.73
CA ARG A 28 -3.87 14.48 2.23
C ARG A 28 -2.53 14.36 2.96
N ASN A 29 -1.48 14.93 2.38
CA ASN A 29 -0.17 15.03 3.02
C ASN A 29 -0.02 16.40 3.69
N GLY A 30 -0.11 16.44 5.01
CA GLY A 30 0.02 17.67 5.78
C GLY A 30 -0.94 18.76 5.30
N ASN A 31 -0.42 19.93 4.94
CA ASN A 31 -1.21 21.08 4.51
C ASN A 31 -1.60 21.06 3.02
N SER A 32 -1.18 20.05 2.25
CA SER A 32 -1.58 19.93 0.85
C SER A 32 -3.08 19.66 0.73
N PRO A 33 -3.82 20.36 -0.14
CA PRO A 33 -5.23 20.05 -0.39
C PRO A 33 -5.42 18.79 -1.26
N GLN A 34 -4.33 18.26 -1.82
CA GLN A 34 -4.39 17.12 -2.73
C GLN A 34 -4.29 15.78 -2.00
N PRO A 35 -5.02 14.75 -2.48
CA PRO A 35 -4.90 13.41 -1.94
C PRO A 35 -3.50 12.84 -2.16
N SER A 36 -3.05 12.01 -1.24
CA SER A 36 -1.74 11.39 -1.28
C SER A 36 -1.84 9.89 -1.08
N LEU A 37 -1.41 9.11 -2.08
CA LEU A 37 -1.35 7.66 -1.97
C LEU A 37 -0.50 7.25 -0.77
N LYS A 38 0.69 7.82 -0.63
CA LYS A 38 1.59 7.54 0.49
C LYS A 38 0.91 7.78 1.84
N SER A 39 0.29 8.94 2.02
CA SER A 39 -0.40 9.28 3.27
C SER A 39 -1.57 8.34 3.54
N SER A 40 -2.36 8.00 2.53
CA SER A 40 -3.49 7.07 2.67
C SER A 40 -3.05 5.66 3.05
N LEU A 41 -1.94 5.17 2.49
CA LEU A 41 -1.39 3.86 2.85
C LEU A 41 -0.82 3.85 4.28
N PHE A 42 -0.02 4.86 4.64
CA PHE A 42 0.59 4.91 5.98
C PHE A 42 -0.44 5.17 7.08
N MET A 43 -1.48 5.96 6.81
CA MET A 43 -2.57 6.17 7.75
C MET A 43 -3.28 4.86 8.10
N THR A 44 -3.42 3.94 7.13
CA THR A 44 -3.97 2.61 7.41
C THR A 44 -3.16 1.87 8.47
N TYR A 45 -1.82 1.87 8.34
CA TYR A 45 -0.96 1.21 9.32
C TYR A 45 -1.05 1.84 10.71
N ILE A 46 -1.01 3.16 10.77
CA ILE A 46 -1.06 3.91 12.01
C ILE A 46 -2.37 3.61 12.74
N LEU A 47 -3.51 3.76 12.07
CA LEU A 47 -4.82 3.53 12.67
C LEU A 47 -5.05 2.06 13.01
N TYR A 48 -4.57 1.13 12.18
CA TYR A 48 -4.63 -0.31 12.48
C TYR A 48 -3.84 -0.65 13.73
N SER A 49 -2.61 -0.14 13.87
CA SER A 49 -1.74 -0.40 15.04
C SER A 49 -2.35 0.11 16.35
N MET A 50 -3.19 1.13 16.27
CA MET A 50 -3.86 1.74 17.42
C MET A 50 -5.28 1.21 17.64
N ASP A 51 -5.68 0.17 16.92
CA ASP A 51 -7.05 -0.35 16.90
C ASP A 51 -8.10 0.76 16.69
N ALA A 52 -7.79 1.68 15.78
CA ALA A 52 -8.59 2.88 15.55
C ALA A 52 -9.31 2.90 14.19
N LEU A 53 -9.11 1.89 13.32
CA LEU A 53 -9.78 1.82 12.01
C LEU A 53 -11.30 1.82 12.07
N GLY A 54 -11.89 1.33 13.17
CA GLY A 54 -13.34 1.30 13.37
C GLY A 54 -13.93 2.55 14.02
N VAL A 55 -13.07 3.48 14.47
CA VAL A 55 -13.47 4.63 15.29
C VAL A 55 -13.36 5.95 14.52
N VAL A 56 -12.43 6.02 13.55
CA VAL A 56 -12.27 7.21 12.70
C VAL A 56 -13.52 7.45 11.84
N ALA A 57 -13.84 8.72 11.59
CA ALA A 57 -15.00 9.12 10.79
C ALA A 57 -14.86 8.79 9.28
N CYS A 58 -13.76 8.16 8.89
CA CYS A 58 -13.44 7.83 7.51
C CYS A 58 -14.32 6.72 6.94
N ASP A 59 -14.89 6.92 5.76
CA ASP A 59 -15.55 5.85 5.01
C ASP A 59 -14.51 4.85 4.48
N ARG A 60 -14.41 3.69 5.13
CA ARG A 60 -13.44 2.63 4.78
C ARG A 60 -13.65 2.06 3.39
N ASN A 61 -14.87 2.04 2.88
CA ASN A 61 -15.14 1.56 1.52
C ASN A 61 -14.65 2.57 0.48
N ARG A 62 -14.88 3.86 0.69
CA ARG A 62 -14.33 4.92 -0.16
C ARG A 62 -12.81 4.94 -0.11
N TRP A 63 -12.23 4.80 1.07
CA TRP A 63 -10.78 4.74 1.25
C TRP A 63 -10.16 3.57 0.46
N ARG A 64 -10.71 2.37 0.65
CA ARG A 64 -10.30 1.19 -0.12
C ARG A 64 -10.42 1.41 -1.62
N SER A 65 -11.58 1.87 -2.09
CA SER A 65 -11.84 2.10 -3.51
C SER A 65 -10.90 3.14 -4.10
N TRP A 66 -10.58 4.19 -3.34
CA TRP A 66 -9.62 5.19 -3.77
C TRP A 66 -8.20 4.62 -3.89
N ILE A 67 -7.73 3.84 -2.92
CA ILE A 67 -6.42 3.16 -3.04
C ILE A 67 -6.41 2.24 -4.27
N GLN A 68 -7.47 1.47 -4.48
CA GLN A 68 -7.60 0.60 -5.65
C GLN A 68 -7.54 1.37 -6.97
N SER A 69 -8.15 2.55 -7.04
CA SER A 69 -8.15 3.40 -8.25
C SER A 69 -6.77 4.00 -8.57
N GLN A 70 -5.82 3.96 -7.64
CA GLN A 70 -4.45 4.40 -7.88
C GLN A 70 -3.58 3.34 -8.57
N GLN A 71 -4.11 2.16 -8.79
CA GLN A 71 -3.43 1.11 -9.54
C GLN A 71 -3.41 1.44 -11.02
N ASP A 72 -2.25 1.40 -11.67
CA ASP A 72 -2.14 1.64 -13.12
C ASP A 72 -2.92 0.56 -13.88
N GLU A 73 -3.80 0.97 -14.78
CA GLU A 73 -4.69 0.07 -15.52
C GLU A 73 -3.95 -0.81 -16.51
N ARG A 74 -2.78 -0.41 -16.98
CA ARG A 74 -2.00 -1.11 -18.01
C ARG A 74 -1.12 -2.20 -17.42
N ASP A 75 -0.47 -1.93 -16.30
CA ASP A 75 0.52 -2.85 -15.74
C ASP A 75 0.27 -3.28 -14.29
N GLY A 76 -0.80 -2.80 -13.67
CA GLY A 76 -1.17 -3.14 -12.30
C GLY A 76 -0.23 -2.58 -11.23
N SER A 77 0.67 -1.67 -11.59
CA SER A 77 1.61 -1.09 -10.63
C SER A 77 0.98 0.00 -9.78
N TYR A 78 1.54 0.19 -8.58
CA TYR A 78 1.40 1.41 -7.81
C TYR A 78 2.70 2.19 -7.88
N VAL A 79 2.62 3.51 -7.98
CA VAL A 79 3.81 4.36 -8.08
C VAL A 79 3.72 5.48 -7.06
N PHE A 80 4.71 5.58 -6.18
CA PHE A 80 4.90 6.82 -5.45
C PHE A 80 5.57 7.84 -6.38
N PRO A 81 5.14 9.10 -6.36
CA PRO A 81 5.86 10.15 -7.05
C PRO A 81 7.34 10.12 -6.68
N ALA A 82 8.21 10.30 -7.67
CA ALA A 82 9.65 10.31 -7.44
C ALA A 82 10.00 11.37 -6.39
N VAL A 83 10.63 10.95 -5.31
CA VAL A 83 11.22 11.89 -4.34
C VAL A 83 12.51 12.41 -4.96
N THR A 84 12.83 13.67 -4.74
CA THR A 84 13.95 14.38 -5.39
C THR A 84 15.33 13.70 -5.27
N TRP A 85 15.48 12.76 -4.34
CA TRP A 85 16.70 11.97 -4.12
C TRP A 85 16.64 10.53 -4.68
N SER A 86 15.49 10.09 -5.22
CA SER A 86 15.35 8.78 -5.87
C SER A 86 15.06 8.97 -7.36
N ARG A 87 15.99 8.52 -8.22
CA ARG A 87 15.85 8.59 -9.68
C ARG A 87 14.90 7.54 -10.24
N HIS A 88 14.45 6.57 -9.43
CA HIS A 88 13.60 5.47 -9.86
C HIS A 88 12.26 5.48 -9.13
N PRO A 89 11.15 5.24 -9.85
CA PRO A 89 9.84 5.04 -9.22
C PRO A 89 9.93 3.87 -8.25
N GLN A 90 9.43 4.06 -7.04
CA GLN A 90 9.45 3.02 -6.00
C GLN A 90 8.25 2.08 -6.16
N ARG A 91 8.15 1.40 -7.31
CA ARG A 91 7.01 0.52 -7.65
C ARG A 91 6.82 -0.61 -6.64
N GLY A 92 7.87 -1.37 -6.37
CA GLY A 92 7.79 -2.48 -5.42
C GLY A 92 7.41 -2.05 -4.02
N HIS A 93 7.96 -0.92 -3.55
CA HIS A 93 7.59 -0.36 -2.25
C HIS A 93 6.13 0.11 -2.22
N ALA A 94 5.67 0.81 -3.26
CA ALA A 94 4.30 1.28 -3.34
C ALA A 94 3.31 0.11 -3.38
N LEU A 95 3.58 -0.92 -4.20
CA LEU A 95 2.76 -2.12 -4.28
C LEU A 95 2.69 -2.86 -2.94
N TRP A 96 3.83 -3.11 -2.30
CA TRP A 96 3.88 -3.81 -1.01
C TRP A 96 3.02 -3.09 0.05
N ASN A 97 3.14 -1.77 0.13
CA ASN A 97 2.31 -0.98 1.05
C ASN A 97 0.84 -1.00 0.66
N ALA A 98 0.50 -0.92 -0.65
CA ALA A 98 -0.88 -0.95 -1.11
C ALA A 98 -1.56 -2.28 -0.78
N VAL A 99 -0.92 -3.42 -1.06
CA VAL A 99 -1.46 -4.75 -0.74
C VAL A 99 -1.76 -4.88 0.75
N ARG A 100 -0.81 -4.50 1.61
CA ARG A 100 -1.01 -4.58 3.06
C ARG A 100 -2.11 -3.65 3.56
N ALA A 101 -2.13 -2.40 3.11
CA ALA A 101 -3.16 -1.44 3.50
C ALA A 101 -4.55 -1.90 3.05
N LEU A 102 -4.68 -2.40 1.82
CA LEU A 102 -5.93 -2.95 1.30
C LEU A 102 -6.41 -4.15 2.14
N ASN A 103 -5.50 -5.08 2.49
CA ASN A 103 -5.87 -6.21 3.37
C ASN A 103 -6.40 -5.74 4.74
N MET A 104 -5.78 -4.72 5.35
CA MET A 104 -6.25 -4.13 6.61
C MET A 104 -7.64 -3.46 6.47
N LEU A 105 -7.95 -2.93 5.28
CA LEU A 105 -9.25 -2.35 4.95
C LEU A 105 -10.28 -3.37 4.44
N GLY A 106 -9.94 -4.66 4.43
CA GLY A 106 -10.81 -5.74 3.96
C GLY A 106 -10.97 -5.78 2.44
N GLY A 107 -9.93 -5.40 1.72
CA GLY A 107 -9.88 -5.42 0.26
C GLY A 107 -8.60 -6.05 -0.29
N GLN A 108 -8.46 -6.02 -1.61
CA GLN A 108 -7.29 -6.52 -2.33
C GLN A 108 -6.98 -5.63 -3.54
N ILE A 109 -5.81 -5.79 -4.14
CA ILE A 109 -5.48 -5.13 -5.41
C ILE A 109 -6.42 -5.62 -6.52
N LEU A 110 -6.70 -4.77 -7.51
CA LEU A 110 -7.62 -5.11 -8.59
C LEU A 110 -6.96 -6.00 -9.66
N ARG A 111 -5.65 -5.87 -9.83
CA ARG A 111 -4.89 -6.56 -10.88
C ARG A 111 -3.54 -7.00 -10.37
N PHE A 112 -3.12 -8.20 -10.78
CA PHE A 112 -1.77 -8.66 -10.51
C PHE A 112 -0.77 -7.87 -11.38
N PRO A 113 0.33 -7.35 -10.81
CA PRO A 113 1.29 -6.53 -11.54
C PRO A 113 1.99 -7.31 -12.65
N VAL A 114 1.97 -6.79 -13.87
CA VAL A 114 2.56 -7.44 -15.05
C VAL A 114 4.04 -7.76 -14.87
N TYR A 115 4.79 -6.86 -14.21
CA TYR A 115 6.22 -7.06 -13.98
C TYR A 115 6.54 -8.20 -12.99
N GLN A 116 5.56 -8.70 -12.26
CA GLN A 116 5.70 -9.86 -11.36
C GLN A 116 5.22 -11.18 -12.00
N ARG A 117 4.56 -11.13 -13.16
CA ARG A 117 4.02 -12.34 -13.83
C ARG A 117 5.08 -13.36 -14.17
N SER A 118 6.28 -12.91 -14.52
CA SER A 118 7.39 -13.82 -14.82
C SER A 118 7.81 -14.68 -13.61
N ALA A 119 7.50 -14.25 -12.39
CA ALA A 119 7.75 -15.00 -11.16
C ALA A 119 6.63 -15.99 -10.80
N MET A 120 5.54 -16.05 -11.58
CA MET A 120 4.39 -16.93 -11.32
C MET A 120 4.66 -18.40 -11.64
N THR A 121 5.76 -18.73 -12.32
CA THR A 121 6.17 -20.11 -12.57
C THR A 121 7.31 -20.49 -11.61
N THR A 122 7.45 -21.80 -11.32
CA THR A 122 8.56 -22.29 -10.49
C THR A 122 9.93 -21.90 -11.05
N THR A 123 10.11 -22.01 -12.37
CA THR A 123 11.33 -21.61 -13.05
C THR A 123 11.53 -20.09 -13.02
N GLY A 124 10.49 -19.32 -13.27
CA GLY A 124 10.52 -17.87 -13.21
C GLY A 124 10.81 -17.35 -11.81
N LEU A 125 10.21 -17.95 -10.79
CA LEU A 125 10.46 -17.60 -9.40
C LEU A 125 11.93 -17.83 -9.01
N LYS A 126 12.50 -18.99 -9.40
CA LYS A 126 13.93 -19.28 -9.18
C LYS A 126 14.84 -18.29 -9.91
N ALA A 127 14.55 -17.97 -11.15
CA ALA A 127 15.29 -16.98 -11.94
C ALA A 127 15.20 -15.59 -11.32
N TRP A 128 14.02 -15.22 -10.81
CA TRP A 128 13.78 -13.94 -10.16
C TRP A 128 14.57 -13.80 -8.84
N PHE A 129 14.58 -14.84 -7.98
CA PHE A 129 15.42 -14.87 -6.78
C PHE A 129 16.91 -14.80 -7.10
N LYS A 130 17.36 -15.53 -8.13
CA LYS A 130 18.77 -15.48 -8.57
C LYS A 130 19.16 -14.09 -9.08
N SER A 131 18.28 -13.42 -9.82
CA SER A 131 18.52 -12.06 -10.29
C SER A 131 18.60 -11.06 -9.11
N TRP A 132 17.81 -11.30 -8.08
CA TRP A 132 17.83 -10.46 -6.87
C TRP A 132 19.15 -10.62 -6.09
N GLU A 133 19.70 -11.83 -5.95
CA GLU A 133 21.00 -12.07 -5.31
C GLU A 133 22.14 -11.34 -6.01
N THR A 134 22.04 -11.17 -7.33
CA THR A 134 23.10 -10.57 -8.16
C THR A 134 22.88 -9.08 -8.43
N SER A 135 21.66 -8.59 -8.30
CA SER A 135 21.31 -7.19 -8.54
C SER A 135 21.17 -6.43 -7.22
N LYS A 136 21.54 -5.15 -7.23
CA LYS A 136 21.22 -4.23 -6.13
C LYS A 136 19.75 -3.80 -6.15
N GLN A 137 18.85 -4.68 -6.59
CA GLN A 137 17.42 -4.39 -6.63
C GLN A 137 16.86 -4.18 -5.22
N SER A 138 15.88 -3.32 -5.12
CA SER A 138 15.24 -2.98 -3.85
C SER A 138 14.61 -4.22 -3.21
N HIS A 139 14.92 -4.49 -1.94
CA HIS A 139 14.27 -5.54 -1.14
C HIS A 139 12.74 -5.45 -1.17
N HIS A 140 12.19 -4.28 -1.43
CA HIS A 140 10.74 -4.05 -1.51
C HIS A 140 10.08 -4.72 -2.73
N GLU A 141 10.80 -4.92 -3.83
CA GLU A 141 10.26 -5.65 -4.99
C GLU A 141 10.08 -7.13 -4.66
N VAL A 142 11.03 -7.70 -3.92
CA VAL A 142 10.92 -9.09 -3.43
C VAL A 142 9.77 -9.22 -2.45
N LEU A 143 9.72 -8.33 -1.46
CA LEU A 143 8.71 -8.36 -0.41
C LEU A 143 7.30 -8.10 -0.94
N SER A 144 7.14 -7.46 -2.10
CA SER A 144 5.82 -7.23 -2.70
C SER A 144 5.24 -8.45 -3.40
N LEU A 145 6.07 -9.40 -3.83
CA LEU A 145 5.60 -10.57 -4.58
C LEU A 145 4.70 -11.48 -3.73
N VAL A 146 5.13 -11.85 -2.54
CA VAL A 146 4.39 -12.78 -1.67
C VAL A 146 2.99 -12.24 -1.31
N PRO A 147 2.84 -10.99 -0.82
CA PRO A 147 1.52 -10.42 -0.58
C PRO A 147 0.65 -10.33 -1.83
N SER A 148 1.24 -10.05 -3.00
CA SER A 148 0.50 -9.99 -4.26
C SER A 148 -0.05 -11.35 -4.66
N LEU A 149 0.73 -12.42 -4.52
CA LEU A 149 0.30 -13.80 -4.77
C LEU A 149 -0.83 -14.23 -3.84
N VAL A 150 -0.73 -13.90 -2.54
CA VAL A 150 -1.77 -14.22 -1.55
C VAL A 150 -3.07 -13.47 -1.83
N SER A 151 -2.98 -12.24 -2.34
CA SER A 151 -4.16 -11.42 -2.68
C SER A 151 -4.84 -11.83 -3.99
N HIS A 152 -4.20 -12.67 -4.80
CA HIS A 152 -4.75 -13.20 -6.07
C HIS A 152 -4.55 -14.71 -6.14
N PRO A 153 -5.25 -15.50 -5.31
CA PRO A 153 -5.10 -16.96 -5.26
C PRO A 153 -5.50 -17.67 -6.56
N ASP A 154 -6.34 -17.02 -7.39
CA ASP A 154 -6.79 -17.59 -8.67
C ASP A 154 -5.75 -17.46 -9.80
N GLU A 155 -4.74 -16.60 -9.62
CA GLU A 155 -3.55 -16.55 -10.48
C GLU A 155 -2.52 -17.57 -9.95
N ASN A 156 -2.87 -18.86 -10.00
CA ASN A 156 -2.00 -19.94 -9.52
C ASN A 156 -0.66 -19.95 -10.26
N LEU A 157 0.40 -20.30 -9.49
CA LEU A 157 1.68 -20.69 -10.10
C LEU A 157 1.41 -21.80 -11.11
N VAL A 158 1.58 -21.50 -12.38
CA VAL A 158 1.45 -22.47 -13.45
C VAL A 158 2.81 -23.13 -13.64
N ASP A 159 2.86 -24.44 -13.43
CA ASP A 159 4.05 -25.26 -13.67
C ASP A 159 4.30 -25.44 -15.19
#